data_d08aa9ea47b7689af1682e099b4131fa
#
_entry.id   d08aa9ea47b7689af1682e099b4131fa
#
_cell.length_a   1.000
_cell.length_b   1.000
_cell.length_c   1.000
_cell.angle_alpha   90.00
_cell.angle_beta   90.00
_cell.angle_gamma   90.00
#
_symmetry.space_group_name_H-M   'P 1'
#
loop_
_entity.id
_entity.type
_entity.pdbx_description
1 polymer ?
#
loop_
_entity_poly.entity_id
_entity_poly.type
_entity_poly.pdbx_seq_one_letter_code
_entity_poly.pdbx_strand_id
1 'polypeptide(L)'
;FKVEYLEDGFADIGYFESSERFRHKFNRKFSVNIGAMQRISEPYGFDPLSDLAGADFTNVAIEQGYNTNFEGEWINPNGEVVADNNVVWNAITLPNVLFGYVDQERALLPYQWNHSLVLGYDYYHYTKTFWLHSWASILPLHVSTKNKYSYTNFIDGNTWFDYTGGLILGWQVNKQLGLFSQGKYHKYWNRAWHDFSVG
;
A
#
# COMPACT_ATOMS: atom_id res chain seq x y z
N PHE A 1 19.84 1.33 -9.65
CA PHE A 1 19.41 0.54 -8.49
C PHE A 1 19.04 1.50 -7.36
N LYS A 2 17.85 1.34 -6.79
CA LYS A 2 17.32 2.11 -5.67
C LYS A 2 16.72 1.16 -4.66
N VAL A 3 17.00 1.35 -3.40
CA VAL A 3 16.34 0.66 -2.29
C VAL A 3 15.88 1.72 -1.31
N GLU A 4 14.66 1.62 -0.85
CA GLU A 4 14.10 2.52 0.17
C GLU A 4 13.14 1.77 1.08
N TYR A 5 13.05 2.23 2.31
CA TYR A 5 11.98 1.89 3.23
C TYR A 5 10.96 3.03 3.21
N LEU A 6 9.71 2.69 3.10
CA LEU A 6 8.61 3.63 3.03
C LEU A 6 7.52 3.20 4.02
N GLU A 7 6.90 4.17 4.64
CA GLU A 7 5.69 3.98 5.45
C GLU A 7 4.51 4.62 4.74
N ASP A 8 3.45 3.85 4.58
CA ASP A 8 2.20 4.36 4.06
C ASP A 8 1.29 4.73 5.23
N GLY A 9 1.27 6.01 5.58
CA GLY A 9 0.49 6.53 6.71
C GLY A 9 -1.03 6.38 6.57
N PHE A 10 -1.54 6.03 5.38
CA PHE A 10 -2.96 5.72 5.19
C PHE A 10 -3.29 4.27 5.48
N ALA A 11 -2.35 3.37 5.21
CA ALA A 11 -2.55 1.93 5.40
C ALA A 11 -1.89 1.41 6.66
N ASP A 12 -1.13 2.27 7.35
CA ASP A 12 -0.30 1.89 8.49
C ASP A 12 0.60 0.68 8.17
N ILE A 13 1.23 0.73 7.00
CA ILE A 13 2.02 -0.39 6.48
C ILE A 13 3.42 0.11 6.15
N GLY A 14 4.40 -0.53 6.76
CA GLY A 14 5.80 -0.42 6.37
C GLY A 14 6.13 -1.37 5.20
N TYR A 15 6.93 -0.90 4.25
CA TYR A 15 7.41 -1.74 3.17
C TYR A 15 8.81 -1.37 2.69
N PHE A 16 9.53 -2.38 2.23
CA PHE A 16 10.78 -2.20 1.51
C PHE A 16 10.52 -2.26 0.02
N GLU A 17 11.04 -1.29 -0.70
CA GLU A 17 10.98 -1.25 -2.15
C GLU A 17 12.37 -1.22 -2.76
N SER A 18 12.61 -2.05 -3.77
CA SER A 18 13.77 -1.96 -4.64
C SER A 18 13.34 -1.78 -6.09
N SER A 19 14.08 -0.98 -6.82
CA SER A 19 13.81 -0.71 -8.22
C SER A 19 15.11 -0.77 -9.02
N GLU A 20 15.10 -1.58 -10.05
CA GLU A 20 16.22 -1.78 -10.98
C GLU A 20 15.75 -1.44 -12.38
N ARG A 21 16.44 -0.52 -13.05
CA ARG A 21 16.04 -0.06 -14.38
C ARG A 21 17.23 0.03 -15.31
N PHE A 22 17.07 -0.53 -16.49
CA PHE A 22 17.95 -0.31 -17.62
C PHE A 22 17.39 0.80 -18.49
N ARG A 23 18.20 1.80 -18.78
CA ARG A 23 17.83 2.93 -19.62
C ARG A 23 18.56 2.87 -20.94
N HIS A 24 17.80 2.87 -22.03
CA HIS A 24 18.33 3.07 -23.37
C HIS A 24 18.04 4.48 -23.89
N LYS A 25 19.10 5.21 -24.26
CA LYS A 25 19.00 6.56 -24.81
C LYS A 25 19.03 6.48 -26.33
N PHE A 26 17.94 6.87 -26.98
CA PHE A 26 17.91 6.99 -28.44
C PHE A 26 18.60 8.27 -28.91
N ASN A 27 18.50 9.33 -28.13
CA ASN A 27 19.16 10.60 -28.41
C ASN A 27 19.25 11.43 -27.10
N ARG A 28 19.69 12.70 -27.22
CA ARG A 28 19.81 13.59 -26.06
C ARG A 28 18.48 13.99 -25.41
N LYS A 29 17.38 13.81 -26.14
CA LYS A 29 16.05 14.24 -25.69
C LYS A 29 15.16 13.10 -25.24
N PHE A 30 15.40 11.87 -25.73
CA PHE A 30 14.49 10.76 -25.49
C PHE A 30 15.22 9.49 -25.06
N SER A 31 14.70 8.89 -24.01
CA SER A 31 15.12 7.57 -23.54
C SER A 31 13.92 6.72 -23.11
N VAL A 32 14.07 5.42 -23.20
CA VAL A 32 13.14 4.45 -22.61
C VAL A 32 13.84 3.70 -21.50
N ASN A 33 13.06 3.19 -20.58
CA ASN A 33 13.57 2.33 -19.52
C ASN A 33 12.70 1.07 -19.41
N ILE A 34 13.35 -0.02 -19.06
CA ILE A 34 12.73 -1.30 -18.71
C ILE A 34 13.38 -1.78 -17.42
N GLY A 35 12.60 -2.38 -16.54
CA GLY A 35 13.15 -2.84 -15.29
C GLY A 35 12.16 -3.64 -14.46
N ALA A 36 12.55 -3.87 -13.23
CA ALA A 36 11.75 -4.53 -12.22
C ALA A 36 11.62 -3.65 -10.99
N MET A 37 10.50 -3.76 -10.33
CA MET A 37 10.26 -3.21 -9.01
C MET A 37 9.84 -4.37 -8.11
N GLN A 38 10.45 -4.43 -6.94
CA GLN A 38 10.15 -5.44 -5.93
C GLN A 38 9.74 -4.73 -4.66
N ARG A 39 8.68 -5.19 -4.04
CA ARG A 39 8.20 -4.68 -2.78
C ARG A 39 7.95 -5.82 -1.81
N ILE A 40 8.40 -5.65 -0.59
CA ILE A 40 8.14 -6.54 0.54
C ILE A 40 7.41 -5.71 1.57
N SER A 41 6.24 -6.15 1.97
CA SER A 41 5.43 -5.47 2.98
C SER A 41 4.85 -6.46 3.97
N GLU A 42 4.41 -5.95 5.10
CA GLU A 42 3.46 -6.65 5.93
C GLU A 42 2.16 -6.93 5.16
N PRO A 43 1.38 -7.94 5.57
CA PRO A 43 0.08 -8.21 4.97
C PRO A 43 -0.83 -6.97 5.12
N TYR A 44 -1.44 -6.54 4.01
CA TYR A 44 -2.38 -5.43 4.02
C TYR A 44 -3.73 -5.84 3.41
N GLY A 45 -4.77 -5.09 3.74
CA GLY A 45 -6.13 -5.40 3.32
C GLY A 45 -6.68 -6.66 3.99
N PHE A 46 -6.02 -7.14 5.04
CA PHE A 46 -6.47 -8.27 5.82
C PHE A 46 -7.48 -7.81 6.86
N ASP A 47 -8.68 -8.33 6.77
CA ASP A 47 -9.74 -8.11 7.74
C ASP A 47 -10.41 -9.46 8.05
N PRO A 48 -9.91 -10.21 9.06
CA PRO A 48 -10.47 -11.51 9.41
C PRO A 48 -11.91 -11.41 9.93
N LEU A 49 -12.33 -10.23 10.39
CA LEU A 49 -13.69 -10.01 10.86
C LEU A 49 -14.68 -9.86 9.69
N SER A 50 -14.22 -9.43 8.51
CA SER A 50 -15.09 -9.34 7.33
C SER A 50 -15.58 -10.71 6.85
N ASP A 51 -14.79 -11.75 7.04
CA ASP A 51 -15.16 -13.13 6.72
C ASP A 51 -16.18 -13.69 7.72
N LEU A 52 -16.28 -13.05 8.89
CA LEU A 52 -17.24 -13.38 9.94
C LEU A 52 -18.49 -12.49 9.87
N ALA A 53 -18.65 -11.71 8.80
CA ALA A 53 -19.79 -10.80 8.62
C ALA A 53 -21.12 -11.60 8.74
N GLY A 54 -21.92 -11.26 9.75
CA GLY A 54 -23.14 -11.97 10.12
C GLY A 54 -22.95 -13.07 11.18
N ALA A 55 -21.73 -13.36 11.61
CA ALA A 55 -21.46 -14.22 12.76
C ALA A 55 -21.66 -13.43 14.07
N ASP A 56 -22.00 -14.16 15.12
CA ASP A 56 -21.93 -13.60 16.46
C ASP A 56 -20.47 -13.56 16.90
N PHE A 57 -19.91 -12.34 16.99
CA PHE A 57 -18.51 -12.14 17.41
C PHE A 57 -18.21 -12.71 18.81
N THR A 58 -19.23 -12.92 19.64
CA THR A 58 -19.08 -13.62 20.92
C THR A 58 -18.56 -15.04 20.70
N ASN A 59 -18.93 -15.71 19.62
CA ASN A 59 -18.41 -17.05 19.32
C ASN A 59 -16.91 -17.05 19.09
N VAL A 60 -16.36 -16.00 18.47
CA VAL A 60 -14.90 -15.85 18.29
C VAL A 60 -14.20 -15.82 19.64
N ALA A 61 -14.75 -15.08 20.61
CA ALA A 61 -14.19 -15.03 21.95
C ALA A 61 -14.35 -16.38 22.71
N ILE A 62 -15.46 -17.07 22.52
CA ILE A 62 -15.68 -18.42 23.11
C ILE A 62 -14.64 -19.40 22.54
N GLU A 63 -14.37 -19.38 21.26
CA GLU A 63 -13.34 -20.22 20.63
C GLU A 63 -11.93 -19.92 21.17
N GLN A 64 -11.71 -18.70 21.65
CA GLN A 64 -10.48 -18.30 22.34
C GLN A 64 -10.46 -18.62 23.84
N GLY A 65 -11.51 -19.30 24.34
CA GLY A 65 -11.58 -19.75 25.71
C GLY A 65 -12.26 -18.81 26.70
N TYR A 66 -12.88 -17.73 26.22
CA TYR A 66 -13.71 -16.87 27.06
C TYR A 66 -15.06 -17.56 27.32
N ASN A 67 -15.56 -17.52 28.55
CA ASN A 67 -16.81 -18.13 28.95
C ASN A 67 -17.50 -17.30 30.02
N THR A 68 -18.79 -17.60 30.28
CA THR A 68 -19.52 -17.07 31.44
C THR A 68 -19.49 -18.03 32.61
N ASN A 69 -19.28 -17.50 33.80
CA ASN A 69 -19.43 -18.29 35.05
C ASN A 69 -20.90 -18.39 35.50
N PHE A 70 -21.14 -19.06 36.61
CA PHE A 70 -22.50 -19.24 37.16
C PHE A 70 -23.17 -17.96 37.65
N GLU A 71 -22.38 -16.90 37.90
CA GLU A 71 -22.85 -15.57 38.32
C GLU A 71 -23.17 -14.68 37.14
N GLY A 72 -22.93 -15.15 35.92
CA GLY A 72 -23.15 -14.38 34.68
C GLY A 72 -22.02 -13.43 34.32
N GLU A 73 -20.86 -13.53 35.00
CA GLU A 73 -19.66 -12.76 34.70
C GLU A 73 -18.85 -13.45 33.61
N TRP A 74 -18.19 -12.67 32.77
CA TRP A 74 -17.29 -13.18 31.76
C TRP A 74 -15.89 -13.40 32.32
N ILE A 75 -15.35 -14.58 32.06
CA ILE A 75 -14.00 -14.98 32.46
C ILE A 75 -13.12 -15.24 31.25
N ASN A 76 -11.83 -14.89 31.40
CA ASN A 76 -10.82 -15.18 30.38
C ASN A 76 -10.35 -16.65 30.48
N PRO A 77 -9.49 -17.12 29.54
CA PRO A 77 -8.94 -18.47 29.55
C PRO A 77 -8.17 -18.84 30.85
N ASN A 78 -7.71 -17.84 31.60
CA ASN A 78 -7.00 -18.02 32.85
C ASN A 78 -7.96 -18.12 34.07
N GLY A 79 -9.26 -17.96 33.87
CA GLY A 79 -10.25 -17.96 34.92
C GLY A 79 -10.45 -16.64 35.67
N GLU A 80 -9.91 -15.54 35.14
CA GLU A 80 -10.09 -14.22 35.72
C GLU A 80 -11.34 -13.52 35.18
N VAL A 81 -12.10 -12.84 36.04
CA VAL A 81 -13.27 -12.04 35.62
C VAL A 81 -12.80 -10.84 34.82
N VAL A 82 -13.29 -10.71 33.59
CA VAL A 82 -12.96 -9.62 32.66
C VAL A 82 -14.13 -8.70 32.35
N ALA A 83 -15.37 -9.14 32.65
CA ALA A 83 -16.54 -8.30 32.60
C ALA A 83 -17.63 -8.83 33.56
N ASP A 84 -18.19 -7.93 34.36
CA ASP A 84 -19.19 -8.29 35.38
C ASP A 84 -20.56 -8.59 34.77
N ASN A 85 -20.80 -8.23 33.53
CA ASN A 85 -22.06 -8.42 32.84
C ASN A 85 -21.90 -8.23 31.31
N ASN A 86 -22.96 -8.57 30.57
CA ASN A 86 -22.99 -8.48 29.12
C ASN A 86 -22.86 -7.04 28.57
N VAL A 87 -23.20 -6.00 29.33
CA VAL A 87 -23.05 -4.62 28.87
C VAL A 87 -21.58 -4.24 28.83
N VAL A 88 -20.84 -4.53 29.90
CA VAL A 88 -19.40 -4.32 29.97
C VAL A 88 -18.67 -5.19 28.96
N TRP A 89 -19.11 -6.45 28.83
CA TRP A 89 -18.58 -7.36 27.84
C TRP A 89 -18.67 -6.78 26.43
N ASN A 90 -19.87 -6.44 25.96
CA ASN A 90 -20.08 -5.99 24.60
C ASN A 90 -19.46 -4.62 24.32
N ALA A 91 -19.43 -3.72 25.31
CA ALA A 91 -18.97 -2.35 25.12
C ALA A 91 -17.44 -2.18 25.20
N ILE A 92 -16.78 -3.02 25.99
CA ILE A 92 -15.36 -2.84 26.34
C ILE A 92 -14.53 -4.09 26.05
N THR A 93 -14.94 -5.23 26.62
CA THR A 93 -14.08 -6.42 26.62
C THR A 93 -14.06 -7.12 25.26
N LEU A 94 -15.23 -7.40 24.68
CA LEU A 94 -15.32 -8.06 23.37
C LEU A 94 -14.58 -7.30 22.24
N PRO A 95 -14.70 -5.98 22.09
CA PRO A 95 -13.88 -5.26 21.12
C PRO A 95 -12.37 -5.47 21.30
N ASN A 96 -11.88 -5.45 22.53
CA ASN A 96 -10.45 -5.67 22.79
C ASN A 96 -10.03 -7.12 22.47
N VAL A 97 -10.88 -8.10 22.76
CA VAL A 97 -10.64 -9.51 22.40
C VAL A 97 -10.57 -9.66 20.88
N LEU A 98 -11.48 -9.02 20.14
CA LEU A 98 -11.51 -9.05 18.68
C LEU A 98 -10.27 -8.37 18.08
N PHE A 99 -9.82 -7.25 18.62
CA PHE A 99 -8.55 -6.64 18.21
C PHE A 99 -7.38 -7.58 18.42
N GLY A 100 -7.29 -8.21 19.59
CA GLY A 100 -6.26 -9.20 19.85
C GLY A 100 -6.31 -10.39 18.88
N TYR A 101 -7.48 -10.86 18.52
CA TYR A 101 -7.67 -11.90 17.51
C TYR A 101 -7.17 -11.45 16.13
N VAL A 102 -7.55 -10.25 15.68
CA VAL A 102 -7.07 -9.69 14.40
C VAL A 102 -5.55 -9.61 14.36
N ASP A 103 -4.92 -9.16 15.43
CA ASP A 103 -3.46 -9.05 15.53
C ASP A 103 -2.77 -10.42 15.50
N GLN A 104 -3.36 -11.42 16.17
CA GLN A 104 -2.85 -12.80 16.13
C GLN A 104 -2.95 -13.40 14.73
N GLU A 105 -4.11 -13.26 14.08
CA GLU A 105 -4.32 -13.76 12.72
C GLU A 105 -3.38 -13.06 11.72
N ARG A 106 -3.19 -11.73 11.88
CA ARG A 106 -2.24 -10.97 11.06
C ARG A 106 -0.81 -11.44 11.25
N ALA A 107 -0.41 -11.75 12.48
CA ALA A 107 0.94 -12.24 12.78
C ALA A 107 1.25 -13.62 12.15
N LEU A 108 0.23 -14.40 11.84
CA LEU A 108 0.37 -15.68 11.15
C LEU A 108 0.54 -15.56 9.64
N LEU A 109 0.25 -14.39 9.06
CA LEU A 109 0.38 -14.17 7.64
C LEU A 109 1.85 -13.91 7.26
N PRO A 110 2.32 -14.53 6.19
CA PRO A 110 3.65 -14.24 5.68
C PRO A 110 3.73 -12.83 5.10
N TYR A 111 4.93 -12.26 5.09
CA TYR A 111 5.19 -11.04 4.34
C TYR A 111 4.77 -11.19 2.89
N GLN A 112 4.20 -10.14 2.34
CA GLN A 112 3.79 -10.09 0.95
C GLN A 112 4.96 -9.65 0.07
N TRP A 113 5.22 -10.45 -0.96
CA TRP A 113 6.19 -10.15 -1.98
C TRP A 113 5.48 -9.78 -3.26
N ASN A 114 5.79 -8.62 -3.79
CA ASN A 114 5.23 -8.15 -5.04
C ASN A 114 6.37 -7.82 -6.00
N HIS A 115 6.30 -8.37 -7.19
CA HIS A 115 7.24 -8.12 -8.26
C HIS A 115 6.51 -7.50 -9.42
N SER A 116 7.04 -6.42 -9.97
CA SER A 116 6.41 -5.70 -11.07
C SER A 116 7.41 -5.48 -12.19
N LEU A 117 6.97 -5.70 -13.41
CA LEU A 117 7.68 -5.23 -14.59
C LEU A 117 7.44 -3.73 -14.72
N VAL A 118 8.48 -2.97 -15.00
CA VAL A 118 8.41 -1.52 -15.21
C VAL A 118 8.83 -1.18 -16.63
N LEU A 119 7.97 -0.48 -17.33
CA LEU A 119 8.26 0.10 -18.64
C LEU A 119 8.06 1.61 -18.56
N GLY A 120 8.99 2.39 -19.09
CA GLY A 120 8.87 3.83 -18.99
C GLY A 120 9.64 4.60 -20.05
N TYR A 121 9.41 5.89 -20.06
CA TYR A 121 10.15 6.81 -20.89
C TYR A 121 10.51 8.11 -20.14
N ASP A 122 11.52 8.78 -20.64
CA ASP A 122 11.87 10.16 -20.30
C ASP A 122 12.03 10.96 -21.59
N TYR A 123 11.45 12.12 -21.62
CA TYR A 123 11.58 13.07 -22.71
C TYR A 123 12.01 14.43 -22.17
N TYR A 124 13.04 14.99 -22.78
CA TYR A 124 13.61 16.29 -22.43
C TYR A 124 13.60 17.22 -23.64
N HIS A 125 13.17 18.43 -23.43
CA HIS A 125 13.27 19.50 -24.39
C HIS A 125 13.89 20.73 -23.74
N TYR A 126 14.97 21.25 -24.33
CA TYR A 126 15.69 22.40 -23.81
C TYR A 126 15.88 23.44 -24.92
N THR A 127 15.56 24.67 -24.60
CA THR A 127 15.91 25.87 -25.36
C THR A 127 16.69 26.82 -24.44
N LYS A 128 17.04 28.03 -24.92
CA LYS A 128 17.70 29.01 -24.08
C LYS A 128 16.85 29.54 -22.93
N THR A 129 15.54 29.55 -23.11
CA THR A 129 14.59 30.18 -22.17
C THR A 129 13.55 29.22 -21.63
N PHE A 130 13.40 28.08 -22.24
CA PHE A 130 12.36 27.10 -21.87
C PHE A 130 12.96 25.71 -21.80
N TRP A 131 12.52 24.96 -20.79
CA TRP A 131 12.82 23.55 -20.67
C TRP A 131 11.59 22.75 -20.22
N LEU A 132 11.52 21.52 -20.69
CA LEU A 132 10.47 20.57 -20.39
C LEU A 132 11.09 19.23 -20.11
N HIS A 133 10.64 18.58 -19.06
CA HIS A 133 10.89 17.18 -18.78
C HIS A 133 9.55 16.46 -18.58
N SER A 134 9.29 15.47 -19.39
CA SER A 134 8.14 14.58 -19.26
C SER A 134 8.62 13.17 -19.07
N TRP A 135 8.00 12.45 -18.13
CA TRP A 135 8.28 11.04 -17.92
C TRP A 135 6.98 10.29 -17.64
N ALA A 136 6.97 9.02 -17.98
CA ALA A 136 5.95 8.10 -17.51
C ALA A 136 6.55 6.70 -17.31
N SER A 137 5.96 5.94 -16.41
CA SER A 137 6.23 4.53 -16.22
C SER A 137 4.90 3.81 -16.02
N ILE A 138 4.78 2.65 -16.63
CA ILE A 138 3.67 1.72 -16.44
C ILE A 138 4.20 0.43 -15.83
N LEU A 139 3.39 -0.21 -15.02
CA LEU A 139 3.66 -1.49 -14.39
C LEU A 139 2.60 -2.49 -14.90
N PRO A 140 2.81 -3.03 -16.10
CA PRO A 140 1.78 -3.81 -16.80
C PRO A 140 1.60 -5.21 -16.21
N LEU A 141 2.55 -5.67 -15.43
CA LEU A 141 2.53 -7.01 -14.85
C LEU A 141 2.98 -6.95 -13.39
N HIS A 142 2.14 -7.49 -12.53
CA HIS A 142 2.45 -7.75 -11.14
C HIS A 142 2.34 -9.24 -10.83
N VAL A 143 3.28 -9.74 -10.06
CA VAL A 143 3.26 -11.08 -9.49
C VAL A 143 3.42 -10.93 -7.99
N SER A 144 2.46 -11.42 -7.22
CA SER A 144 2.53 -11.38 -5.77
C SER A 144 2.45 -12.77 -5.17
N THR A 145 2.87 -12.91 -3.92
CA THR A 145 2.62 -14.13 -3.16
C THR A 145 1.12 -14.40 -3.09
N LYS A 146 0.75 -15.64 -3.32
CA LYS A 146 -0.65 -16.07 -3.28
C LYS A 146 -1.19 -15.98 -1.85
N ASN A 147 -1.89 -14.92 -1.60
CA ASN A 147 -2.68 -14.71 -0.42
C ASN A 147 -4.00 -14.09 -0.91
N LYS A 148 -5.15 -14.49 -0.38
CA LYS A 148 -6.44 -13.93 -0.82
C LYS A 148 -6.54 -12.42 -0.63
N TYR A 149 -5.68 -11.85 0.21
CA TYR A 149 -5.56 -10.41 0.47
C TYR A 149 -4.44 -9.74 -0.34
N SER A 150 -3.66 -10.50 -1.09
CA SER A 150 -2.59 -9.94 -1.92
C SER A 150 -3.17 -9.12 -3.04
N TYR A 151 -2.56 -7.97 -3.27
CA TYR A 151 -2.82 -7.20 -4.46
C TYR A 151 -2.30 -7.94 -5.69
N THR A 152 -3.18 -8.23 -6.63
CA THR A 152 -2.85 -8.82 -7.90
C THR A 152 -3.59 -8.07 -9.02
N ASN A 153 -3.02 -8.10 -10.20
CA ASN A 153 -3.67 -7.61 -11.41
C ASN A 153 -3.63 -8.69 -12.49
N PHE A 154 -3.85 -8.42 -13.70
CA PHE A 154 -3.81 -9.30 -14.90
C PHE A 154 -3.96 -10.81 -14.65
N ILE A 155 -3.29 -11.35 -13.64
CA ILE A 155 -3.31 -12.77 -13.28
C ILE A 155 -4.64 -13.19 -12.70
N ASP A 156 -5.30 -12.29 -11.95
CA ASP A 156 -6.60 -12.53 -11.31
C ASP A 156 -7.76 -11.87 -12.07
N GLY A 157 -7.55 -11.54 -13.34
CA GLY A 157 -8.57 -10.96 -14.19
C GLY A 157 -8.80 -9.45 -13.99
N ASN A 158 -8.02 -8.80 -13.16
CA ASN A 158 -8.01 -7.34 -13.11
C ASN A 158 -7.37 -6.77 -14.38
N THR A 159 -8.10 -5.94 -15.07
CA THR A 159 -7.71 -5.39 -16.37
C THR A 159 -6.94 -4.07 -16.28
N TRP A 160 -6.67 -3.57 -15.09
CA TRP A 160 -5.97 -2.32 -14.88
C TRP A 160 -4.54 -2.56 -14.39
N PHE A 161 -3.67 -1.62 -14.64
CA PHE A 161 -2.28 -1.65 -14.23
C PHE A 161 -1.87 -0.34 -13.56
N ASP A 162 -0.81 -0.42 -12.78
CA ASP A 162 -0.25 0.74 -12.14
C ASP A 162 0.54 1.59 -13.12
N TYR A 163 0.53 2.88 -12.90
CA TYR A 163 1.30 3.84 -13.70
C TYR A 163 1.64 5.09 -12.91
N THR A 164 2.68 5.74 -13.33
CA THR A 164 3.08 7.05 -12.83
C THR A 164 3.55 7.89 -13.99
N GLY A 165 3.35 9.18 -13.88
CA GLY A 165 3.85 10.10 -14.87
C GLY A 165 3.94 11.51 -14.33
N GLY A 166 4.70 12.32 -14.99
CA GLY A 166 4.85 13.70 -14.60
C GLY A 166 5.40 14.58 -15.71
N LEU A 167 5.24 15.85 -15.47
CA LEU A 167 5.67 16.92 -16.35
C LEU A 167 6.29 18.02 -15.50
N ILE A 168 7.47 18.48 -15.92
CA ILE A 168 8.07 19.69 -15.37
C ILE A 168 8.24 20.67 -16.53
N LEU A 169 7.75 21.88 -16.33
CA LEU A 169 7.93 23.00 -17.23
C LEU A 169 8.76 24.07 -16.52
N GLY A 170 9.77 24.57 -17.17
CA GLY A 170 10.57 25.65 -16.63
C GLY A 170 10.79 26.75 -17.65
N TRP A 171 10.80 27.99 -17.19
CA TRP A 171 11.01 29.17 -18.00
C TRP A 171 12.03 30.10 -17.34
N GLN A 172 13.08 30.44 -18.07
CA GLN A 172 14.06 31.47 -17.70
C GLN A 172 13.52 32.84 -18.11
N VAL A 173 13.02 33.60 -17.16
CA VAL A 173 12.45 34.93 -17.40
C VAL A 173 13.60 35.93 -17.72
N ASN A 174 14.67 35.86 -16.94
CA ASN A 174 15.88 36.64 -17.14
C ASN A 174 17.09 35.88 -16.56
N LYS A 175 18.28 36.49 -16.51
CA LYS A 175 19.51 35.83 -16.03
C LYS A 175 19.46 35.43 -14.54
N GLN A 176 18.58 36.02 -13.77
CA GLN A 176 18.50 35.85 -12.32
C GLN A 176 17.21 35.16 -11.87
N LEU A 177 16.17 35.16 -12.72
CA LEU A 177 14.84 34.63 -12.39
C LEU A 177 14.46 33.54 -13.37
N GLY A 178 14.14 32.36 -12.81
CA GLY A 178 13.48 31.27 -13.49
C GLY A 178 12.20 30.90 -12.75
N LEU A 179 11.22 30.46 -13.48
CA LEU A 179 9.96 29.90 -12.95
C LEU A 179 9.87 28.46 -13.36
N PHE A 180 9.28 27.63 -12.50
CA PHE A 180 8.94 26.25 -12.86
C PHE A 180 7.58 25.83 -12.33
N SER A 181 6.98 24.86 -13.00
CA SER A 181 5.79 24.17 -12.59
C SER A 181 6.01 22.67 -12.74
N GLN A 182 5.61 21.90 -11.76
CA GLN A 182 5.70 20.45 -11.78
C GLN A 182 4.37 19.84 -11.41
N GLY A 183 3.92 18.89 -12.23
CA GLY A 183 2.78 18.03 -11.91
C GLY A 183 3.20 16.58 -11.99
N LYS A 184 2.75 15.77 -11.05
CA LYS A 184 2.92 14.33 -11.03
C LYS A 184 1.60 13.66 -10.76
N TYR A 185 1.40 12.51 -11.36
CA TYR A 185 0.28 11.62 -11.07
C TYR A 185 0.81 10.22 -10.82
N HIS A 186 0.29 9.59 -9.77
CA HIS A 186 0.65 8.24 -9.37
C HIS A 186 -0.61 7.41 -9.21
N LYS A 187 -0.60 6.20 -9.72
CA LYS A 187 -1.58 5.17 -9.46
C LYS A 187 -0.85 3.88 -9.15
N TYR A 188 -0.79 3.54 -7.88
CA TYR A 188 -0.14 2.35 -7.37
C TYR A 188 -1.02 1.66 -6.33
N TRP A 189 -1.09 0.35 -6.36
CA TRP A 189 -1.65 -0.44 -5.28
C TRP A 189 -3.07 0.01 -4.89
N ASN A 190 -3.95 0.13 -5.87
CA ASN A 190 -5.33 0.61 -5.69
C ASN A 190 -5.46 2.06 -5.19
N ARG A 191 -4.39 2.82 -5.22
CA ARG A 191 -4.37 4.23 -4.81
C ARG A 191 -3.97 5.12 -5.96
N ALA A 192 -4.56 6.29 -5.98
CA ALA A 192 -4.19 7.35 -6.92
C ALA A 192 -3.99 8.65 -6.15
N TRP A 193 -2.94 9.35 -6.46
CA TRP A 193 -2.69 10.70 -5.93
C TRP A 193 -1.96 11.55 -6.97
N HIS A 194 -2.01 12.83 -6.75
CA HIS A 194 -1.32 13.80 -7.60
C HIS A 194 -0.60 14.81 -6.73
N ASP A 195 0.56 15.23 -7.20
CA ASP A 195 1.37 16.28 -6.60
C ASP A 195 1.49 17.43 -7.58
N PHE A 196 1.39 18.63 -7.09
CA PHE A 196 1.60 19.84 -7.88
C PHE A 196 2.46 20.84 -7.12
N SER A 197 3.47 21.41 -7.78
CA SER A 197 4.30 22.46 -7.21
C SER A 197 4.66 23.52 -8.24
N VAL A 198 4.84 24.74 -7.78
CA VAL A 198 5.32 25.89 -8.54
C VAL A 198 6.42 26.61 -7.75
N GLY A 199 7.38 27.18 -8.43
CA GLY A 199 8.48 27.90 -7.83
C GLY A 199 9.20 28.82 -8.81
#